data_14037b330639e33628c6b78c522658b6
#
_entry.id   14037b330639e33628c6b78c522658b6
#
_cell.length_a   1.000
_cell.length_b   1.000
_cell.length_c   1.000
_cell.angle_alpha   90.00
_cell.angle_beta   90.00
_cell.angle_gamma   90.00
#
_symmetry.space_group_name_H-M   'P 1'
#
loop_
_entity.id
_entity.type
_entity.pdbx_description
1 polymer ?
#
loop_
_entity_poly.entity_id
_entity_poly.type
_entity_poly.pdbx_seq_one_letter_code
_entity_poly.pdbx_strand_id
1 'polypeptide(L)'
;AARVEARWAAEQIELLRQLRTDDGPDVAACAASLAARDGATWLVAGLDMSYFPDDDGLAVASLVVVELPSRRRVHAIHENVRVEGPYIPGFLAFREAPHYCRLLDRLRRDRPDVVPVACLVDGNGVLRPPARTSNIQPDFNVRVIDASSPAVLRGLDESNRSVQKSAETTSMWPR
;
A
#
# COMPACT_ATOMS: atom_id res chain seq x y z
N ALA A 1 -21.33 3.00 7.55
CA ALA A 1 -20.43 3.76 6.66
C ALA A 1 -19.94 5.05 7.33
N ALA A 2 -20.80 6.03 7.69
CA ALA A 2 -20.40 7.35 8.21
C ALA A 2 -19.44 7.32 9.43
N ARG A 3 -19.64 6.39 10.37
CA ARG A 3 -18.75 6.26 11.55
C ARG A 3 -17.35 5.75 11.17
N VAL A 4 -17.26 4.86 10.18
CA VAL A 4 -16.01 4.34 9.66
C VAL A 4 -15.27 5.44 8.91
N GLU A 5 -15.97 6.18 8.06
CA GLU A 5 -15.41 7.30 7.30
C GLU A 5 -14.81 8.38 8.21
N ALA A 6 -15.56 8.82 9.25
CA ALA A 6 -15.06 9.81 10.20
C ALA A 6 -13.79 9.35 10.93
N ARG A 7 -13.71 8.07 11.27
CA ARG A 7 -12.52 7.50 11.91
C ARG A 7 -11.34 7.46 10.94
N TRP A 8 -11.53 6.96 9.72
CA TRP A 8 -10.47 6.93 8.70
C TRP A 8 -9.97 8.32 8.33
N ALA A 9 -10.89 9.33 8.29
CA ALA A 9 -10.51 10.70 8.06
C ALA A 9 -9.60 11.26 9.17
N ALA A 10 -9.93 10.99 10.43
CA ALA A 10 -9.10 11.42 11.56
C ALA A 10 -7.71 10.75 11.53
N GLU A 11 -7.68 9.46 11.24
CA GLU A 11 -6.45 8.67 11.14
C GLU A 11 -5.58 9.10 9.95
N GLN A 12 -6.20 9.39 8.80
CA GLN A 12 -5.51 9.92 7.64
C GLN A 12 -4.77 11.24 7.96
N ILE A 13 -5.38 12.11 8.76
CA ILE A 13 -4.75 13.36 9.21
C ILE A 13 -3.53 13.06 10.10
N GLU A 14 -3.60 12.06 10.96
CA GLU A 14 -2.47 11.67 11.81
C GLU A 14 -1.33 11.03 10.99
N LEU A 15 -1.66 10.16 10.05
CA LEU A 15 -0.69 9.57 9.13
C LEU A 15 0.00 10.63 8.25
N LEU A 16 -0.73 11.67 7.86
CA LEU A 16 -0.17 12.78 7.08
C LEU A 16 0.97 13.50 7.82
N ARG A 17 0.91 13.61 9.15
CA ARG A 17 1.97 14.21 9.96
C ARG A 17 3.25 13.38 10.00
N GLN A 18 3.14 12.08 9.77
CA GLN A 18 4.26 11.13 9.75
C GLN A 18 4.80 10.92 8.34
N LEU A 19 4.13 11.46 7.32
CA LEU A 19 4.52 11.31 5.93
C LEU A 19 5.84 12.04 5.67
N ARG A 20 6.83 11.29 5.19
CA ARG A 20 8.06 11.85 4.62
C ARG A 20 7.85 12.06 3.12
N THR A 21 8.26 13.22 2.63
CA THR A 21 8.18 13.59 1.21
C THR A 21 9.56 13.66 0.55
N ASP A 22 10.61 13.43 1.33
CA ASP A 22 11.99 13.31 0.86
C ASP A 22 12.34 11.85 0.59
N ASP A 23 13.19 11.62 -0.39
CA ASP A 23 13.72 10.29 -0.68
C ASP A 23 14.65 9.84 0.47
N GLY A 24 14.48 8.60 0.91
CA GLY A 24 15.45 7.97 1.81
C GLY A 24 16.80 7.78 1.09
N PRO A 25 17.91 7.59 1.85
CA PRO A 25 19.25 7.51 1.27
C PRO A 25 19.39 6.41 0.21
N ASP A 26 18.74 5.27 0.39
CA ASP A 26 18.81 4.14 -0.55
C ASP A 26 18.04 4.43 -1.84
N VAL A 27 16.90 5.12 -1.75
CA VAL A 27 16.12 5.54 -2.93
C VAL A 27 16.90 6.61 -3.70
N ALA A 28 17.48 7.58 -3.02
CA ALA A 28 18.31 8.62 -3.63
C ALA A 28 19.56 8.03 -4.32
N ALA A 29 20.22 7.06 -3.67
CA ALA A 29 21.36 6.34 -4.24
C ALA A 29 20.96 5.54 -5.49
N CYS A 30 19.83 4.84 -5.43
CA CYS A 30 19.28 4.12 -6.59
C CYS A 30 18.99 5.07 -7.75
N ALA A 31 18.33 6.19 -7.51
CA ALA A 31 18.03 7.18 -8.55
C ALA A 31 19.29 7.77 -9.17
N ALA A 32 20.30 8.13 -8.37
CA ALA A 32 21.57 8.65 -8.83
C ALA A 32 22.35 7.61 -9.67
N SER A 33 22.41 6.37 -9.22
CA SER A 33 23.04 5.26 -9.92
C SER A 33 22.42 4.99 -11.29
N LEU A 34 21.08 4.94 -11.34
CA LEU A 34 20.35 4.77 -12.61
C LEU A 34 20.57 5.93 -13.58
N ALA A 35 20.62 7.17 -13.07
CA ALA A 35 20.91 8.36 -13.89
C ALA A 35 22.35 8.36 -14.43
N ALA A 36 23.31 7.96 -13.60
CA ALA A 36 24.72 7.87 -13.96
C ALA A 36 25.02 6.67 -14.88
N ARG A 37 24.12 5.68 -14.96
CA ARG A 37 24.33 4.40 -15.68
C ARG A 37 25.63 3.70 -15.26
N ASP A 38 25.92 3.68 -13.95
CA ASP A 38 27.15 3.16 -13.36
C ASP A 38 27.26 1.64 -13.36
N GLY A 39 26.21 0.94 -13.82
CA GLY A 39 26.14 -0.52 -13.92
C GLY A 39 25.68 -1.22 -12.65
N ALA A 40 25.40 -0.48 -11.58
CA ALA A 40 24.83 -1.08 -10.38
C ALA A 40 23.40 -1.59 -10.62
N THR A 41 23.02 -2.64 -9.89
CA THR A 41 21.68 -3.22 -9.95
C THR A 41 20.93 -2.96 -8.68
N TRP A 42 19.63 -2.67 -8.83
CA TRP A 42 18.74 -2.31 -7.74
C TRP A 42 17.43 -3.10 -7.82
N LEU A 43 16.89 -3.49 -6.69
CA LEU A 43 15.60 -4.17 -6.65
C LEU A 43 14.50 -3.16 -6.26
N VAL A 44 13.42 -3.16 -7.04
CA VAL A 44 12.23 -2.34 -6.80
C VAL A 44 11.02 -3.26 -6.83
N ALA A 45 10.10 -3.09 -5.87
CA ALA A 45 8.85 -3.82 -5.84
C ALA A 45 7.69 -2.98 -6.37
N GLY A 46 6.74 -3.63 -7.03
CA GLY A 46 5.42 -3.09 -7.33
C GLY A 46 4.36 -3.84 -6.54
N LEU A 47 3.40 -3.12 -6.00
CA LEU A 47 2.25 -3.65 -5.27
C LEU A 47 0.96 -3.16 -5.93
N ASP A 48 0.06 -4.08 -6.17
CA ASP A 48 -1.22 -3.80 -6.82
C ASP A 48 -2.31 -4.76 -6.34
N MET A 49 -3.57 -4.33 -6.43
CA MET A 49 -4.73 -5.14 -6.11
C MET A 49 -5.76 -5.12 -7.23
N SER A 50 -6.13 -6.30 -7.71
CA SER A 50 -7.14 -6.49 -8.75
C SER A 50 -8.40 -7.10 -8.15
N TYR A 51 -9.50 -6.36 -8.19
CA TYR A 51 -10.79 -6.78 -7.66
C TYR A 51 -11.57 -7.61 -8.70
N PHE A 52 -12.36 -8.55 -8.22
CA PHE A 52 -13.29 -9.30 -9.07
C PHE A 52 -14.52 -8.44 -9.39
N PRO A 53 -14.99 -8.41 -10.64
CA PRO A 53 -16.11 -7.55 -11.05
C PRO A 53 -17.41 -7.82 -10.30
N ASP A 54 -17.64 -9.07 -9.92
CA ASP A 54 -18.89 -9.53 -9.33
C ASP A 54 -18.85 -9.60 -7.78
N ASP A 55 -17.68 -9.39 -7.17
CA ASP A 55 -17.49 -9.41 -5.71
C ASP A 55 -16.38 -8.42 -5.32
N ASP A 56 -16.75 -7.24 -4.86
CA ASP A 56 -15.83 -6.18 -4.44
C ASP A 56 -15.08 -6.51 -3.12
N GLY A 57 -15.48 -7.58 -2.45
CA GLY A 57 -14.78 -8.14 -1.29
C GLY A 57 -13.75 -9.21 -1.66
N LEU A 58 -13.67 -9.61 -2.95
CA LEU A 58 -12.68 -10.59 -3.41
C LEU A 58 -11.68 -9.92 -4.37
N ALA A 59 -10.40 -10.12 -4.11
CA ALA A 59 -9.34 -9.54 -4.92
C ALA A 59 -8.11 -10.44 -5.01
N VAL A 60 -7.23 -10.13 -5.95
CA VAL A 60 -5.87 -10.67 -6.03
C VAL A 60 -4.90 -9.57 -5.61
N ALA A 61 -4.22 -9.76 -4.48
CA ALA A 61 -3.12 -8.91 -4.07
C ALA A 61 -1.83 -9.42 -4.71
N SER A 62 -1.08 -8.52 -5.33
CA SER A 62 0.13 -8.84 -6.09
C SER A 62 1.32 -8.04 -5.61
N LEU A 63 2.46 -8.72 -5.48
CA LEU A 63 3.77 -8.12 -5.28
C LEU A 63 4.71 -8.65 -6.36
N VAL A 64 5.36 -7.77 -7.08
CA VAL A 64 6.35 -8.15 -8.10
C VAL A 64 7.65 -7.38 -7.84
N VAL A 65 8.77 -8.09 -7.75
CA VAL A 65 10.10 -7.48 -7.62
C VAL A 65 10.81 -7.55 -8.97
N VAL A 66 11.32 -6.40 -9.40
CA VAL A 66 12.11 -6.28 -10.61
C VAL A 66 13.49 -5.73 -10.28
N GLU A 67 14.46 -6.18 -11.06
CA GLU A 67 15.83 -5.67 -11.06
C GLU A 67 15.94 -4.52 -12.06
N LEU A 68 16.55 -3.42 -11.66
CA LEU A 68 16.85 -2.27 -12.51
C LEU A 68 18.38 -2.21 -12.75
N PRO A 69 18.83 -1.76 -13.92
CA PRO A 69 18.07 -1.29 -15.08
C PRO A 69 17.57 -2.38 -16.02
N SER A 70 17.90 -3.65 -15.78
CA SER A 70 17.61 -4.78 -16.67
C SER A 70 16.10 -5.04 -16.87
N ARG A 71 15.25 -4.59 -15.92
CA ARG A 71 13.81 -4.84 -15.85
C ARG A 71 13.46 -6.33 -15.73
N ARG A 72 14.41 -7.15 -15.34
CA ARG A 72 14.20 -8.59 -15.12
C ARG A 72 13.33 -8.79 -13.87
N ARG A 73 12.25 -9.58 -14.00
CA ARG A 73 11.46 -10.00 -12.85
C ARG A 73 12.28 -10.99 -12.00
N VAL A 74 12.51 -10.64 -10.74
CA VAL A 74 13.29 -11.44 -9.77
C VAL A 74 12.37 -12.34 -8.96
N HIS A 75 11.22 -11.81 -8.52
CA HIS A 75 10.26 -12.53 -7.70
C HIS A 75 8.83 -12.01 -7.93
N ALA A 76 7.84 -12.85 -7.65
CA ALA A 76 6.44 -12.46 -7.65
C ALA A 76 5.65 -13.28 -6.64
N ILE A 77 4.72 -12.63 -5.96
CA ILE A 77 3.74 -13.23 -5.07
C ILE A 77 2.36 -12.74 -5.50
N HIS A 78 1.42 -13.68 -5.64
CA HIS A 78 0.01 -13.38 -5.91
C HIS A 78 -0.83 -14.16 -4.91
N GLU A 79 -1.78 -13.49 -4.25
CA GLU A 79 -2.66 -14.11 -3.25
C GLU A 79 -4.11 -13.70 -3.49
N ASN A 80 -5.01 -14.68 -3.50
CA ASN A 80 -6.43 -14.40 -3.40
C ASN A 80 -6.72 -13.94 -1.98
N VAL A 81 -7.34 -12.78 -1.85
CA VAL A 81 -7.62 -12.15 -0.58
C VAL A 81 -9.07 -11.74 -0.48
N ARG A 82 -9.63 -11.81 0.73
CA ARG A 82 -10.90 -11.17 1.02
C ARG A 82 -10.63 -9.81 1.65
N VAL A 83 -11.13 -8.79 0.98
CA VAL A 83 -10.98 -7.39 1.40
C VAL A 83 -12.15 -7.02 2.29
N GLU A 84 -11.84 -6.64 3.52
CA GLU A 84 -12.85 -6.28 4.51
C GLU A 84 -13.09 -4.77 4.55
N GLY A 85 -14.27 -4.39 5.05
CA GLY A 85 -14.68 -3.00 5.20
C GLY A 85 -15.35 -2.40 3.95
N PRO A 86 -16.08 -1.30 4.13
CA PRO A 86 -16.83 -0.65 3.05
C PRO A 86 -15.88 0.03 2.05
N TYR A 87 -16.26 0.03 0.79
CA TYR A 87 -15.62 0.92 -0.18
C TYR A 87 -16.07 2.36 0.10
N ILE A 88 -15.13 3.22 0.47
CA ILE A 88 -15.35 4.65 0.68
C ILE A 88 -14.36 5.39 -0.23
N PRO A 89 -14.84 6.20 -1.19
CA PRO A 89 -13.97 6.96 -2.09
C PRO A 89 -12.98 7.83 -1.31
N GLY A 90 -11.71 7.80 -1.70
CA GLY A 90 -10.62 8.52 -1.02
C GLY A 90 -9.97 7.76 0.14
N PHE A 91 -10.47 6.57 0.51
CA PHE A 91 -9.94 5.74 1.59
C PHE A 91 -9.55 4.31 1.15
N LEU A 92 -9.27 4.14 -0.14
CA LEU A 92 -8.95 2.82 -0.70
C LEU A 92 -7.73 2.18 -0.01
N ALA A 93 -6.73 2.98 0.34
CA ALA A 93 -5.54 2.52 1.04
C ALA A 93 -5.84 1.78 2.35
N PHE A 94 -6.91 2.13 3.07
CA PHE A 94 -7.30 1.42 4.30
C PHE A 94 -7.80 0.00 4.04
N ARG A 95 -8.25 -0.29 2.83
CA ARG A 95 -8.66 -1.63 2.40
C ARG A 95 -7.48 -2.47 1.89
N GLU A 96 -6.51 -1.84 1.24
CA GLU A 96 -5.43 -2.50 0.50
C GLU A 96 -4.15 -2.69 1.32
N ALA A 97 -3.75 -1.69 2.11
CA ALA A 97 -2.50 -1.69 2.85
C ALA A 97 -2.28 -2.94 3.74
N PRO A 98 -3.30 -3.48 4.44
CA PRO A 98 -3.12 -4.71 5.23
C PRO A 98 -2.65 -5.90 4.39
N HIS A 99 -3.11 -5.98 3.13
CA HIS A 99 -2.72 -7.05 2.21
C HIS A 99 -1.29 -6.83 1.71
N TYR A 100 -0.93 -5.59 1.38
CA TYR A 100 0.43 -5.22 0.98
C TYR A 100 1.45 -5.49 2.08
N CYS A 101 1.13 -5.16 3.33
CA CYS A 101 1.99 -5.48 4.47
C CYS A 101 2.25 -6.98 4.58
N ARG A 102 1.20 -7.82 4.44
CA ARG A 102 1.36 -9.28 4.47
C ARG A 102 2.24 -9.81 3.34
N LEU A 103 2.09 -9.29 2.12
CA LEU A 103 2.95 -9.68 1.00
C LEU A 103 4.42 -9.30 1.23
N LEU A 104 4.68 -8.11 1.78
CA LEU A 104 6.03 -7.67 2.12
C LEU A 104 6.65 -8.50 3.26
N ASP A 105 5.87 -8.80 4.29
CA ASP A 105 6.34 -9.66 5.38
C ASP A 105 6.58 -11.10 4.89
N ARG A 106 5.77 -11.59 3.96
CA ARG A 106 6.02 -12.87 3.28
C ARG A 106 7.29 -12.84 2.45
N LEU A 107 7.51 -11.81 1.64
CA LEU A 107 8.74 -11.65 0.87
C LEU A 107 9.96 -11.69 1.77
N ARG A 108 9.96 -10.90 2.86
CA ARG A 108 11.09 -10.85 3.82
C ARG A 108 11.39 -12.20 4.47
N ARG A 109 10.35 -12.97 4.78
CA ARG A 109 10.49 -14.30 5.40
C ARG A 109 10.97 -15.34 4.40
N ASP A 110 10.36 -15.38 3.22
CA ASP A 110 10.57 -16.46 2.25
C ASP A 110 11.79 -16.20 1.34
N ARG A 111 12.14 -14.92 1.12
CA ARG A 111 13.27 -14.48 0.27
C ARG A 111 14.02 -13.31 0.92
N PRO A 112 14.73 -13.56 2.04
CA PRO A 112 15.51 -12.52 2.72
C PRO A 112 16.67 -11.96 1.88
N ASP A 113 17.02 -12.64 0.81
CA ASP A 113 17.98 -12.21 -0.21
C ASP A 113 17.39 -11.18 -1.20
N VAL A 114 16.07 -11.05 -1.27
CA VAL A 114 15.36 -10.16 -2.19
C VAL A 114 14.82 -8.96 -1.41
N VAL A 115 15.66 -7.93 -1.26
CA VAL A 115 15.30 -6.71 -0.50
C VAL A 115 15.15 -5.54 -1.47
N PRO A 116 13.92 -5.14 -1.81
CA PRO A 116 13.72 -3.97 -2.64
C PRO A 116 14.02 -2.67 -1.87
N VAL A 117 14.68 -1.71 -2.51
CA VAL A 117 14.96 -0.38 -1.93
C VAL A 117 13.72 0.50 -1.91
N ALA A 118 12.77 0.23 -2.80
CA ALA A 118 11.54 0.99 -2.93
C ALA A 118 10.36 0.09 -3.30
N CYS A 119 9.16 0.49 -2.88
CA CYS A 119 7.90 -0.09 -3.32
C CYS A 119 7.08 0.97 -4.07
N LEU A 120 6.63 0.62 -5.26
CA LEU A 120 5.70 1.41 -6.06
C LEU A 120 4.29 0.91 -5.75
N VAL A 121 3.43 1.82 -5.33
CA VAL A 121 2.04 1.51 -5.00
C VAL A 121 1.16 2.50 -5.74
N ASP A 122 0.08 2.02 -6.35
CA ASP A 122 -0.96 2.89 -6.86
C ASP A 122 -1.68 3.58 -5.69
N GLY A 123 -1.94 4.88 -5.82
CA GLY A 123 -2.55 5.65 -4.74
C GLY A 123 -3.02 7.03 -5.15
N ASN A 124 -3.95 7.57 -4.40
CA ASN A 124 -4.60 8.87 -4.64
C ASN A 124 -3.72 10.09 -4.34
N GLY A 125 -2.39 9.98 -4.46
CA GLY A 125 -1.48 11.08 -4.20
C GLY A 125 -1.33 11.43 -2.72
N VAL A 126 -0.84 12.65 -2.40
CA VAL A 126 -0.75 13.13 -1.00
C VAL A 126 -2.16 13.17 -0.45
N LEU A 127 -2.37 12.52 0.70
CA LEU A 127 -3.62 12.46 1.42
C LEU A 127 -4.22 13.88 1.54
N ARG A 128 -5.10 14.23 0.63
CA ARG A 128 -5.90 15.46 0.76
C ARG A 128 -7.21 15.07 1.42
N PRO A 129 -7.70 15.83 2.41
CA PRO A 129 -9.07 15.69 2.84
C PRO A 129 -9.98 15.84 1.62
N PRO A 130 -11.12 15.13 1.54
CA PRO A 130 -12.00 15.17 0.39
C PRO A 130 -12.46 16.61 0.13
N ALA A 131 -11.77 17.31 -0.78
CA ALA A 131 -12.29 18.52 -1.34
C ALA A 131 -13.49 18.14 -2.21
N ARG A 132 -14.65 18.67 -1.89
CA ARG A 132 -15.84 18.59 -2.74
C ARG A 132 -15.53 19.25 -4.09
N THR A 133 -15.00 18.51 -5.05
CA THR A 133 -14.97 18.95 -6.45
C THR A 133 -14.99 17.74 -7.36
N SER A 134 -16.08 17.61 -8.08
CA SER A 134 -16.27 16.92 -9.33
C SER A 134 -15.14 17.27 -10.30
N ASN A 135 -14.48 16.31 -10.87
CA ASN A 135 -13.40 16.27 -11.85
C ASN A 135 -12.02 15.96 -11.26
N ILE A 136 -11.87 14.76 -10.72
CA ILE A 136 -10.56 14.17 -10.53
C ILE A 136 -10.27 13.37 -11.80
N GLN A 137 -9.44 13.93 -12.68
CA GLN A 137 -8.68 13.11 -13.61
C GLN A 137 -7.81 12.15 -12.75
N PRO A 138 -7.71 10.87 -13.10
CA PRO A 138 -6.79 9.97 -12.44
C PRO A 138 -5.38 10.36 -12.85
N ASP A 139 -4.77 11.28 -12.11
CA ASP A 139 -3.34 11.41 -12.13
C ASP A 139 -2.79 10.13 -11.49
N PHE A 140 -2.17 9.29 -12.29
CA PHE A 140 -1.45 8.10 -11.85
C PHE A 140 -0.30 8.55 -10.94
N ASN A 141 -0.59 8.73 -9.67
CA ASN A 141 0.42 9.05 -8.68
C ASN A 141 1.01 7.75 -8.15
N VAL A 142 2.01 7.25 -8.87
CA VAL A 142 2.88 6.20 -8.34
C VAL A 142 3.60 6.76 -7.12
N ARG A 143 3.43 6.13 -5.96
CA ARG A 143 4.20 6.48 -4.77
C ARG A 143 5.34 5.53 -4.58
N VAL A 144 6.49 6.11 -4.34
CA VAL A 144 7.66 5.39 -3.86
C VAL A 144 7.54 5.34 -2.34
N ILE A 145 7.42 4.15 -1.80
CA ILE A 145 7.48 3.90 -0.36
C ILE A 145 8.85 3.31 -0.10
N ASP A 146 9.61 3.94 0.79
CA ASP A 146 10.86 3.38 1.28
C ASP A 146 10.57 2.03 1.94
N ALA A 147 11.05 0.95 1.32
CA ALA A 147 10.83 -0.41 1.81
C ALA A 147 11.54 -0.68 3.15
N SER A 148 12.49 0.17 3.53
CA SER A 148 13.18 0.12 4.83
C SER A 148 12.31 0.69 5.96
N SER A 149 11.28 1.50 5.64
CA SER A 149 10.40 2.14 6.63
C SER A 149 8.94 1.67 6.51
N PRO A 150 8.62 0.45 6.95
CA PRO A 150 7.25 -0.10 6.87
C PRO A 150 6.27 0.56 7.85
N ALA A 151 6.68 1.58 8.60
CA ALA A 151 5.87 2.18 9.66
C ALA A 151 4.54 2.76 9.15
N VAL A 152 4.53 3.40 7.98
CA VAL A 152 3.32 3.98 7.40
C VAL A 152 2.31 2.89 6.99
N LEU A 153 2.79 1.81 6.38
CA LEU A 153 1.92 0.67 6.01
C LEU A 153 1.41 -0.07 7.25
N ARG A 154 2.25 -0.24 8.30
CA ARG A 154 1.84 -0.89 9.56
C ARG A 154 0.80 -0.09 10.32
N GLY A 155 0.91 1.24 10.34
CA GLY A 155 -0.11 2.10 10.94
C GLY A 155 -1.50 1.86 10.34
N LEU A 156 -1.59 1.71 9.02
CA LEU A 156 -2.85 1.38 8.33
C LEU A 156 -3.36 -0.04 8.67
N ASP A 157 -2.46 -1.02 8.86
CA ASP A 157 -2.84 -2.38 9.25
C ASP A 157 -3.37 -2.46 10.70
N GLU A 158 -2.72 -1.80 11.64
CA GLU A 158 -3.15 -1.74 13.05
C GLU A 158 -4.52 -1.09 13.20
N SER A 159 -4.79 -0.05 12.43
CA SER A 159 -6.08 0.61 12.35
C SER A 159 -7.19 -0.31 11.88
N ASN A 160 -6.93 -1.07 10.83
CA ASN A 160 -7.92 -2.00 10.29
C ASN A 160 -8.23 -3.12 11.28
N ARG A 161 -7.22 -3.66 12.00
CA ARG A 161 -7.42 -4.67 13.07
C ARG A 161 -8.28 -4.16 14.22
N SER A 162 -8.18 -2.88 14.57
CA SER A 162 -9.04 -2.27 15.59
C SER A 162 -10.50 -2.16 15.15
N VAL A 163 -10.75 -1.98 13.83
CA VAL A 163 -12.10 -2.02 13.22
C VAL A 163 -12.71 -3.41 13.32
N GLN A 164 -11.93 -4.44 12.99
CA GLN A 164 -12.39 -5.82 13.04
C GLN A 164 -12.83 -6.22 14.46
N LYS A 165 -12.03 -5.93 15.48
CA LYS A 165 -12.38 -6.20 16.88
C LYS A 165 -13.66 -5.49 17.31
N SER A 166 -13.89 -4.25 16.84
CA SER A 166 -15.11 -3.50 17.15
C SER A 166 -16.35 -4.05 16.43
N ALA A 167 -16.18 -4.59 15.21
CA ALA A 167 -17.26 -5.24 14.45
C ALA A 167 -17.68 -6.58 15.05
N GLU A 168 -16.70 -7.40 15.50
CA GLU A 168 -16.96 -8.68 16.18
C GLU A 168 -17.68 -8.50 17.50
N THR A 169 -17.40 -7.41 18.24
CA THR A 169 -18.08 -7.10 19.51
C THR A 169 -19.52 -6.61 19.30
N THR A 170 -19.89 -6.14 18.10
CA THR A 170 -21.21 -5.59 17.80
C THR A 170 -22.15 -6.64 17.16
N SER A 171 -21.66 -7.81 16.77
CA SER A 171 -22.47 -8.88 16.13
C SER A 171 -23.17 -9.82 17.13
N MET A 172 -23.54 -9.35 18.32
CA MET A 172 -24.51 -10.04 19.17
C MET A 172 -25.94 -9.64 18.78
N TRP A 173 -26.43 -10.17 17.64
CA TRP A 173 -27.88 -10.25 17.40
C TRP A 173 -28.37 -11.66 17.75
N PRO A 174 -29.42 -11.80 18.57
CA PRO A 174 -30.05 -13.08 18.80
C PRO A 174 -30.80 -13.55 17.56
N ARG A 175 -30.76 -14.87 17.33
CA ARG A 175 -31.50 -15.55 16.25
C ARG A 175 -33.01 -15.46 16.48
#